data_8e89430239f5c76bc28a8f48b901c00b
#
_entry.id   8e89430239f5c76bc28a8f48b901c00b
#
_cell.length_a   1.000
_cell.length_b   1.000
_cell.length_c   1.000
_cell.angle_alpha   90.00
_cell.angle_beta   90.00
_cell.angle_gamma   90.00
#
_symmetry.space_group_name_H-M   'P 1'
#
loop_
_entity.id
_entity.type
_entity.pdbx_description
1 polymer ?
#
loop_
_entity_poly.entity_id
_entity_poly.type
_entity_poly.pdbx_seq_one_letter_code
_entity_poly.pdbx_strand_id
1 'polypeptide(L)'
;MIRPITPPDIPTILHMLHALVAEDKGSIASTVETLTQAAFGTPRLLHGVIHPEGMALYYPDYSTHRGEPGLYIQDLYVAPTARGTGLARALIAASMTHQTWRAQYVTLGVSPDNARATAFYRKTGFTLRGYGMMILDGPSLKALT
;
A
#
# COMPACT_ATOMS: atom_id res chain seq x y z
N MET A 1 14.24 5.02 11.74
CA MET A 1 13.37 6.19 11.54
C MET A 1 12.02 5.84 10.95
N ILE A 2 11.84 4.61 10.49
CA ILE A 2 10.52 4.16 10.05
C ILE A 2 9.75 3.64 11.26
N ARG A 3 8.52 4.09 11.40
CA ARG A 3 7.66 3.72 12.53
C ARG A 3 6.21 3.51 12.07
N PRO A 4 5.38 2.81 12.84
CA PRO A 4 3.95 2.75 12.55
C PRO A 4 3.32 4.14 12.52
N ILE A 5 2.32 4.31 11.68
CA ILE A 5 1.57 5.57 11.59
C ILE A 5 0.73 5.79 12.85
N THR A 6 0.55 7.07 13.18
CA THR A 6 -0.31 7.52 14.28
C THR A 6 -1.32 8.55 13.73
N PRO A 7 -2.41 8.85 14.46
CA PRO A 7 -3.39 9.82 13.96
C PRO A 7 -2.82 11.16 13.49
N PRO A 8 -1.83 11.78 14.17
CA PRO A 8 -1.24 13.04 13.67
C PRO A 8 -0.52 12.91 12.32
N ASP A 9 -0.22 11.70 11.85
CA ASP A 9 0.46 11.50 10.56
C ASP A 9 -0.50 11.61 9.35
N ILE A 10 -1.80 11.57 9.57
CA ILE A 10 -2.78 11.50 8.47
C ILE A 10 -2.64 12.64 7.46
N PRO A 11 -2.48 13.91 7.86
CA PRO A 11 -2.28 14.97 6.86
C PRO A 11 -1.04 14.75 5.99
N THR A 12 0.06 14.28 6.56
CA THR A 12 1.28 13.96 5.80
C THR A 12 1.06 12.79 4.85
N ILE A 13 0.35 11.76 5.30
CA ILE A 13 -0.01 10.60 4.46
C ILE A 13 -0.85 11.06 3.27
N LEU A 14 -1.84 11.91 3.50
CA LEU A 14 -2.67 12.43 2.41
C LEU A 14 -1.84 13.22 1.40
N HIS A 15 -0.91 14.04 1.88
CA HIS A 15 0.02 14.77 1.01
C HIS A 15 0.86 13.80 0.16
N MET A 16 1.39 12.74 0.76
CA MET A 16 2.18 11.72 0.06
C MET A 16 1.34 10.97 -0.97
N LEU A 17 0.07 10.67 -0.66
CA LEU A 17 -0.84 10.04 -1.61
C LEU A 17 -1.08 10.92 -2.82
N HIS A 18 -1.28 12.22 -2.62
CA HIS A 18 -1.44 13.15 -3.74
C HIS A 18 -0.17 13.22 -4.60
N ALA A 19 1.01 13.22 -3.96
CA ALA A 19 2.28 13.21 -4.69
C ALA A 19 2.45 11.90 -5.50
N LEU A 20 2.04 10.77 -4.95
CA LEU A 20 2.12 9.47 -5.62
C LEU A 20 1.25 9.43 -6.88
N VAL A 21 -0.02 9.84 -6.76
CA VAL A 21 -0.93 9.78 -7.91
C VAL A 21 -0.63 10.84 -8.96
N ALA A 22 0.01 11.94 -8.58
CA ALA A 22 0.43 12.95 -9.54
C ALA A 22 1.42 12.37 -10.56
N GLU A 23 2.23 11.39 -10.15
CA GLU A 23 3.16 10.69 -11.05
C GLU A 23 2.43 9.70 -11.96
N ASP A 24 1.34 9.09 -11.47
CA ASP A 24 0.59 8.03 -12.16
C ASP A 24 -0.65 8.54 -12.88
N LYS A 25 -0.88 9.85 -12.90
CA LYS A 25 -2.06 10.49 -13.52
C LYS A 25 -3.39 10.01 -12.92
N GLY A 26 -3.36 9.55 -11.68
CA GLY A 26 -4.55 9.15 -10.95
C GLY A 26 -5.14 10.29 -10.13
N SER A 27 -6.10 9.95 -9.28
CA SER A 27 -6.71 10.89 -8.35
C SER A 27 -6.93 10.19 -7.00
N ILE A 28 -7.03 11.00 -5.95
CA ILE A 28 -7.27 10.53 -4.59
C ILE A 28 -8.61 11.08 -4.12
N ALA A 29 -9.53 10.18 -3.78
CA ALA A 29 -10.80 10.54 -3.17
C ALA A 29 -10.72 10.55 -1.64
N SER A 30 -9.67 9.99 -1.05
CA SER A 30 -9.47 9.96 0.39
C SER A 30 -9.36 11.36 0.97
N THR A 31 -9.90 11.53 2.17
CA THR A 31 -9.80 12.75 2.97
C THR A 31 -9.14 12.42 4.29
N VAL A 32 -8.83 13.44 5.10
CA VAL A 32 -8.34 13.24 6.46
C VAL A 32 -9.32 12.36 7.25
N GLU A 33 -10.62 12.61 7.12
CA GLU A 33 -11.67 11.87 7.82
C GLU A 33 -11.74 10.40 7.38
N THR A 34 -11.73 10.13 6.08
CA THR A 34 -11.83 8.75 5.59
C THR A 34 -10.57 7.95 5.91
N LEU A 35 -9.39 8.55 5.81
CA LEU A 35 -8.13 7.89 6.17
C LEU A 35 -8.07 7.60 7.67
N THR A 36 -8.49 8.55 8.50
CA THR A 36 -8.52 8.37 9.95
C THR A 36 -9.44 7.21 10.33
N GLN A 37 -10.63 7.15 9.74
CA GLN A 37 -11.57 6.06 9.99
C GLN A 37 -11.00 4.72 9.53
N ALA A 38 -10.37 4.67 8.37
CA ALA A 38 -9.80 3.43 7.84
C ALA A 38 -8.62 2.93 8.69
N ALA A 39 -7.76 3.85 9.12
CA ALA A 39 -6.52 3.48 9.81
C ALA A 39 -6.68 3.32 11.31
N PHE A 40 -7.67 3.98 11.93
CA PHE A 40 -7.82 4.00 13.39
C PHE A 40 -9.25 3.76 13.86
N GLY A 41 -10.18 3.51 12.95
CA GLY A 41 -11.55 3.18 13.28
C GLY A 41 -11.74 1.69 13.54
N THR A 42 -13.01 1.30 13.72
CA THR A 42 -13.42 -0.08 13.92
C THR A 42 -14.44 -0.47 12.87
N PRO A 43 -14.20 -1.49 12.04
CA PRO A 43 -12.96 -2.28 11.96
C PRO A 43 -11.79 -1.48 11.38
N ARG A 44 -10.57 -1.85 11.75
CA ARG A 44 -9.38 -1.23 11.18
C ARG A 44 -9.10 -1.84 9.81
N LEU A 45 -9.17 -1.02 8.76
CA LEU A 45 -9.06 -1.47 7.38
C LEU A 45 -7.69 -1.19 6.76
N LEU A 46 -6.91 -0.28 7.36
CA LEU A 46 -5.66 0.19 6.80
C LEU A 46 -4.60 0.31 7.90
N HIS A 47 -3.40 -0.10 7.57
CA HIS A 47 -2.21 0.03 8.41
C HIS A 47 -1.15 0.80 7.65
N GLY A 48 -0.11 1.25 8.33
CA GLY A 48 0.97 1.92 7.64
C GLY A 48 2.21 2.08 8.48
N VAL A 49 3.30 2.33 7.78
CA VAL A 49 4.58 2.76 8.35
C VAL A 49 5.00 4.04 7.62
N ILE A 50 5.71 4.91 8.33
CA ILE A 50 6.08 6.22 7.81
C ILE A 50 7.51 6.59 8.14
N HIS A 51 8.12 7.30 7.22
CA HIS A 51 9.41 7.97 7.29
C HIS A 51 9.20 9.41 6.80
N PRO A 52 10.01 10.39 7.18
CA PRO A 52 9.84 11.76 6.67
C PRO A 52 9.77 11.87 5.14
N GLU A 53 10.38 10.94 4.42
CA GLU A 53 10.44 10.97 2.96
C GLU A 53 9.70 9.83 2.27
N GLY A 54 8.84 9.11 2.98
CA GLY A 54 8.10 8.02 2.35
C GLY A 54 7.16 7.31 3.30
N MET A 55 6.33 6.45 2.74
CA MET A 55 5.39 5.65 3.54
C MET A 55 4.99 4.39 2.79
N ALA A 56 4.49 3.42 3.53
CA ALA A 56 3.78 2.27 2.98
C ALA A 56 2.44 2.13 3.71
N LEU A 57 1.37 1.99 2.94
CA LEU A 57 0.04 1.68 3.46
C LEU A 57 -0.31 0.27 3.04
N TYR A 58 -0.82 -0.52 3.97
CA TYR A 58 -1.04 -1.94 3.73
C TYR A 58 -2.18 -2.48 4.59
N TYR A 59 -2.62 -3.68 4.26
CA TYR A 59 -3.67 -4.37 5.03
C TYR A 59 -3.49 -5.88 4.94
N PRO A 60 -4.16 -6.65 5.83
CA PRO A 60 -4.06 -8.11 5.80
C PRO A 60 -4.60 -8.69 4.50
N ASP A 61 -3.87 -9.67 3.99
CA ASP A 61 -4.28 -10.51 2.87
C ASP A 61 -4.32 -11.95 3.35
N TYR A 62 -5.12 -12.79 2.68
CA TYR A 62 -5.14 -14.21 2.98
C TYR A 62 -5.23 -15.01 1.69
N SER A 63 -4.41 -16.04 1.57
CA SER A 63 -4.42 -16.94 0.44
C SER A 63 -4.91 -18.32 0.86
N THR A 64 -6.06 -18.73 0.32
CA THR A 64 -6.57 -20.08 0.57
C THR A 64 -5.74 -21.14 -0.14
N HIS A 65 -5.11 -20.78 -1.27
CA HIS A 65 -4.22 -21.71 -1.98
C HIS A 65 -2.96 -21.98 -1.20
N ARG A 66 -2.43 -20.97 -0.50
CA ARG A 66 -1.23 -21.11 0.34
C ARG A 66 -1.57 -21.58 1.74
N GLY A 67 -2.81 -21.37 2.19
CA GLY A 67 -3.22 -21.65 3.57
C GLY A 67 -2.55 -20.73 4.57
N GLU A 68 -2.27 -19.48 4.20
CA GLU A 68 -1.52 -18.58 5.05
C GLU A 68 -1.91 -17.11 4.83
N PRO A 69 -1.73 -16.25 5.84
CA PRO A 69 -1.94 -14.82 5.68
C PRO A 69 -0.76 -14.16 4.99
N GLY A 70 -1.02 -13.03 4.39
CA GLY A 70 -0.04 -12.18 3.76
C GLY A 70 -0.30 -10.72 4.06
N LEU A 71 0.46 -9.87 3.38
CA LEU A 71 0.34 -8.44 3.49
C LEU A 71 0.16 -7.88 2.08
N TYR A 72 -0.89 -7.09 1.89
CA TYR A 72 -1.11 -6.38 0.63
C TYR A 72 -0.70 -4.93 0.79
N ILE A 73 0.26 -4.49 -0.04
CA ILE A 73 0.66 -3.08 -0.07
C ILE A 73 -0.27 -2.34 -1.03
N GLN A 74 -1.06 -1.42 -0.47
CA GLN A 74 -1.95 -0.56 -1.23
C GLN A 74 -1.19 0.58 -1.87
N ASP A 75 -0.30 1.23 -1.12
CA ASP A 75 0.49 2.37 -1.57
C ASP A 75 1.90 2.28 -1.01
N LEU A 76 2.87 2.55 -1.87
CA LEU A 76 4.28 2.66 -1.49
C LEU A 76 4.82 3.93 -2.13
N TYR A 77 5.20 4.90 -1.31
CA TYR A 77 5.71 6.19 -1.77
C TYR A 77 7.09 6.48 -1.22
N VAL A 78 7.96 6.95 -2.08
CA VAL A 78 9.28 7.48 -1.70
C VAL A 78 9.46 8.81 -2.43
N ALA A 79 9.75 9.87 -1.69
CA ALA A 79 10.00 11.19 -2.26
C ALA A 79 11.14 11.10 -3.28
N PRO A 80 11.07 11.90 -4.38
CA PRO A 80 12.11 11.86 -5.41
C PRO A 80 13.53 12.02 -4.87
N THR A 81 13.71 12.85 -3.84
CA THR A 81 15.01 13.11 -3.22
C THR A 81 15.57 11.91 -2.44
N ALA A 82 14.72 10.95 -2.09
CA ALA A 82 15.13 9.76 -1.33
C ALA A 82 15.18 8.49 -2.18
N ARG A 83 14.94 8.58 -3.49
CA ARG A 83 15.00 7.42 -4.39
C ARG A 83 16.43 6.95 -4.57
N GLY A 84 16.59 5.64 -4.67
CA GLY A 84 17.90 5.03 -4.80
C GLY A 84 18.65 4.89 -3.48
N THR A 85 18.02 5.21 -2.35
CA THR A 85 18.64 5.14 -1.01
C THR A 85 18.33 3.84 -0.26
N GLY A 86 17.47 2.97 -0.83
CA GLY A 86 16.97 1.78 -0.14
C GLY A 86 15.76 2.01 0.72
N LEU A 87 15.16 3.22 0.71
CA LEU A 87 14.01 3.54 1.55
C LEU A 87 12.79 2.70 1.21
N ALA A 88 12.49 2.48 -0.07
CA ALA A 88 11.34 1.66 -0.48
C ALA A 88 11.44 0.25 0.09
N ARG A 89 12.62 -0.38 -0.03
CA ARG A 89 12.87 -1.71 0.53
C ARG A 89 12.73 -1.72 2.04
N ALA A 90 13.24 -0.68 2.71
CA ALA A 90 13.14 -0.54 4.17
C ALA A 90 11.68 -0.38 4.62
N LEU A 91 10.86 0.33 3.85
CA LEU A 91 9.43 0.49 4.14
C LEU A 91 8.69 -0.86 4.03
N ILE A 92 9.00 -1.67 3.02
CA ILE A 92 8.43 -3.01 2.89
C ILE A 92 8.84 -3.88 4.08
N ALA A 93 10.12 -3.87 4.43
CA ALA A 93 10.62 -4.63 5.58
C ALA A 93 9.96 -4.19 6.90
N ALA A 94 9.79 -2.89 7.11
CA ALA A 94 9.14 -2.35 8.29
C ALA A 94 7.66 -2.77 8.35
N SER A 95 6.97 -2.81 7.22
CA SER A 95 5.59 -3.29 7.15
C SER A 95 5.50 -4.74 7.65
N MET A 96 6.43 -5.58 7.23
CA MET A 96 6.50 -6.97 7.70
C MET A 96 6.83 -7.07 9.20
N THR A 97 7.69 -6.18 9.69
CA THR A 97 8.08 -6.18 11.11
C THR A 97 6.91 -5.77 12.01
N HIS A 98 6.11 -4.78 11.57
CA HIS A 98 5.08 -4.18 12.43
C HIS A 98 3.68 -4.80 12.30
N GLN A 99 3.44 -5.62 11.26
CA GLN A 99 2.15 -6.31 11.16
C GLN A 99 2.02 -7.39 12.25
N THR A 100 0.78 -7.69 12.64
CA THR A 100 0.52 -8.57 13.79
C THR A 100 -0.22 -9.86 13.42
N TRP A 101 -0.46 -10.13 12.14
CA TRP A 101 -1.23 -11.30 11.69
C TRP A 101 -0.37 -12.40 11.07
N ARG A 102 0.94 -12.40 11.35
CA ARG A 102 1.89 -13.43 10.89
C ARG A 102 1.94 -13.57 9.37
N ALA A 103 1.98 -12.44 8.68
CA ALA A 103 2.07 -12.44 7.22
C ALA A 103 3.30 -13.23 6.74
N GLN A 104 3.08 -14.10 5.76
CA GLN A 104 4.12 -14.98 5.20
C GLN A 104 4.54 -14.56 3.80
N TYR A 105 3.85 -13.60 3.20
CA TYR A 105 4.18 -13.06 1.87
C TYR A 105 3.71 -11.62 1.78
N VAL A 106 4.26 -10.92 0.80
CA VAL A 106 3.83 -9.56 0.44
C VAL A 106 3.32 -9.60 -0.99
N THR A 107 2.16 -9.01 -1.23
CA THR A 107 1.62 -8.86 -2.58
C THR A 107 1.22 -7.41 -2.83
N LEU A 108 1.16 -7.03 -4.08
CA LEU A 108 0.77 -5.68 -4.49
C LEU A 108 0.30 -5.69 -5.95
N GLY A 109 -0.37 -4.61 -6.34
CA GLY A 109 -0.68 -4.36 -7.74
C GLY A 109 0.32 -3.38 -8.33
N VAL A 110 0.68 -3.58 -9.58
CA VAL A 110 1.53 -2.66 -10.33
C VAL A 110 0.97 -2.51 -11.74
N SER A 111 0.85 -1.26 -12.21
CA SER A 111 0.41 -1.01 -13.57
C SER A 111 1.45 -1.57 -14.57
N PRO A 112 1.01 -2.25 -15.65
CA PRO A 112 1.93 -2.70 -16.69
C PRO A 112 2.74 -1.58 -17.31
N ASP A 113 2.22 -0.36 -17.30
CA ASP A 113 2.90 0.81 -17.86
C ASP A 113 3.96 1.41 -16.93
N ASN A 114 3.99 1.00 -15.67
CA ASN A 114 4.97 1.49 -14.70
C ASN A 114 6.22 0.62 -14.72
N ALA A 115 7.04 0.79 -15.76
CA ALA A 115 8.24 -0.02 -15.96
C ALA A 115 9.26 0.15 -14.83
N ARG A 116 9.37 1.37 -14.28
CA ARG A 116 10.32 1.64 -13.18
C ARG A 116 9.94 0.90 -11.91
N ALA A 117 8.68 0.96 -11.52
CA ALA A 117 8.20 0.24 -10.33
C ALA A 117 8.33 -1.27 -10.53
N THR A 118 7.94 -1.77 -11.69
CA THR A 118 8.05 -3.20 -12.01
C THR A 118 9.49 -3.68 -11.90
N ALA A 119 10.45 -2.91 -12.44
CA ALA A 119 11.87 -3.24 -12.37
C ALA A 119 12.36 -3.28 -10.92
N PHE A 120 11.95 -2.31 -10.08
CA PHE A 120 12.28 -2.28 -8.66
C PHE A 120 11.73 -3.52 -7.93
N TYR A 121 10.47 -3.85 -8.17
CA TYR A 121 9.84 -5.00 -7.51
C TYR A 121 10.52 -6.30 -7.92
N ARG A 122 10.81 -6.49 -9.20
CA ARG A 122 11.52 -7.69 -9.67
C ARG A 122 12.91 -7.79 -9.05
N LYS A 123 13.65 -6.69 -8.97
CA LYS A 123 14.98 -6.65 -8.36
C LYS A 123 14.91 -6.98 -6.87
N THR A 124 13.84 -6.61 -6.21
CA THR A 124 13.61 -6.90 -4.78
C THR A 124 13.24 -8.37 -4.55
N GLY A 125 12.76 -9.06 -5.59
CA GLY A 125 12.40 -10.47 -5.51
C GLY A 125 10.93 -10.76 -5.78
N PHE A 126 10.13 -9.75 -6.11
CA PHE A 126 8.73 -9.97 -6.48
C PHE A 126 8.64 -10.64 -7.85
N THR A 127 7.65 -11.51 -7.99
CA THR A 127 7.32 -12.16 -9.27
C THR A 127 5.89 -11.81 -9.64
N LEU A 128 5.61 -11.75 -10.95
CA LEU A 128 4.24 -11.52 -11.41
C LEU A 128 3.39 -12.75 -11.10
N ARG A 129 2.17 -12.49 -10.62
CA ARG A 129 1.17 -13.55 -10.45
C ARG A 129 0.48 -13.81 -11.80
N GLY A 130 0.02 -15.03 -12.01
CA GLY A 130 -0.54 -15.45 -13.29
C GLY A 130 -2.00 -15.08 -13.51
N TYR A 131 -2.52 -14.05 -12.84
CA TYR A 131 -3.94 -13.63 -12.97
C TYR A 131 -4.06 -12.11 -12.82
N GLY A 132 -5.14 -11.58 -13.37
CA GLY A 132 -5.46 -10.16 -13.27
C GLY A 132 -6.46 -9.85 -12.17
N MET A 133 -6.60 -8.58 -11.88
CA MET A 133 -7.58 -8.05 -10.93
C MET A 133 -8.83 -7.64 -11.68
N MET A 134 -9.99 -7.90 -11.09
CA MET A 134 -11.28 -7.42 -11.59
C MET A 134 -11.98 -6.65 -10.48
N ILE A 135 -12.80 -5.69 -10.83
CA ILE A 135 -13.58 -4.90 -9.87
C ILE A 135 -15.04 -4.83 -10.28
N LEU A 136 -15.92 -4.91 -9.29
CA LEU A 136 -17.34 -4.67 -9.44
C LEU A 136 -17.74 -3.57 -8.48
N ASP A 137 -18.20 -2.45 -9.00
CA ASP A 137 -18.55 -1.28 -8.19
C ASP A 137 -19.72 -0.52 -8.82
N GLY A 138 -20.11 0.59 -8.21
CA GLY A 138 -21.09 1.51 -8.72
C GLY A 138 -22.45 0.86 -8.99
N PRO A 139 -23.12 1.24 -10.11
CA PRO A 139 -24.45 0.71 -10.45
C PRO A 139 -24.49 -0.81 -10.60
N SER A 140 -23.42 -1.41 -11.14
CA SER A 140 -23.34 -2.86 -11.31
C SER A 140 -23.33 -3.60 -9.97
N LEU A 141 -22.60 -3.08 -8.98
CA LEU A 141 -22.62 -3.64 -7.64
C LEU A 141 -24.00 -3.45 -7.00
N LYS A 142 -24.56 -2.26 -7.13
CA LYS A 142 -25.87 -1.94 -6.57
C LYS A 142 -26.96 -2.86 -7.13
N ALA A 143 -26.85 -3.24 -8.39
CA ALA A 143 -27.83 -4.13 -9.05
C ALA A 143 -27.82 -5.55 -8.45
N LEU A 144 -26.76 -5.97 -7.77
CA LEU A 144 -26.70 -7.27 -7.10
C LEU A 144 -27.42 -7.28 -5.74
N THR A 145 -27.62 -6.13 -5.15
CA THR A 145 -28.20 -6.00 -3.81
C THR A 145 -29.62 -5.44 -3.88
#